data_355270a50f954697d6ca162bfcdcd49b
#
_entry.id   355270a50f954697d6ca162bfcdcd49b
#
_cell.length_a   1.000
_cell.length_b   1.000
_cell.length_c   1.000
_cell.angle_alpha   90.00
_cell.angle_beta   90.00
_cell.angle_gamma   90.00
#
_symmetry.space_group_name_H-M   'P 1'
#
loop_
_entity.id
_entity.type
_entity.pdbx_description
1 polymer ?
#
loop_
_entity_poly.entity_id
_entity_poly.type
_entity_poly.pdbx_seq_one_letter_code
_entity_poly.pdbx_strand_id
1 'polypeptide(L)'
;FADIVPLATPHIIKSAPKWFFDPEGPLYIHPAYLLSIFPWMVRFWRASWNDVFVRSLEAQAYLMALSREALERQVKDLNAEFLLYRKGQLRLYQQKRNFDKSSILWDACSRYNIQYILFNSAEQINEIQPGLNPKYRYAGFTPDWINVSDPKIWVQYIKDIFIDRGGKWLEKSAEMIAPNENDVLIKVQESMVNATFCIIAAGAWSKKLASSMGDKIPLDTERGYNITLQNTGFDLKTHLTFAEHGFVVSMINQAIRVGGAVEFAGLTRPPNFNRADTLLKKAENFIPGLLNGNGYNKWMGFRPSIPDSLPVIDYSSLSKRVLY
;
A
#
# COMPACT_ATOMS: atom_id res chain seq x y z
N PHE A 1 -8.60 -6.51 -2.97
CA PHE A 1 -8.07 -7.85 -3.34
C PHE A 1 -7.89 -8.03 -4.85
N ALA A 2 -8.19 -6.99 -5.66
CA ALA A 2 -8.00 -7.02 -7.11
C ALA A 2 -6.61 -6.54 -7.56
N ASP A 3 -5.80 -5.99 -6.67
CA ASP A 3 -4.44 -5.51 -7.01
C ASP A 3 -3.42 -6.64 -6.83
N ILE A 4 -3.50 -7.60 -7.76
CA ILE A 4 -2.70 -8.84 -7.75
C ILE A 4 -1.43 -8.75 -8.59
N VAL A 5 -1.26 -7.66 -9.36
CA VAL A 5 -0.08 -7.50 -10.22
C VAL A 5 1.08 -6.92 -9.43
N PRO A 6 2.23 -7.59 -9.35
CA PRO A 6 3.43 -7.07 -8.69
C PRO A 6 3.87 -5.72 -9.27
N LEU A 7 4.45 -4.86 -8.43
CA LEU A 7 4.97 -3.56 -8.87
C LEU A 7 6.12 -3.71 -9.88
N ALA A 8 6.94 -4.73 -9.70
CA ALA A 8 8.08 -5.04 -10.58
C ALA A 8 7.59 -5.69 -11.89
N THR A 9 6.91 -4.94 -12.75
CA THR A 9 6.49 -5.44 -14.07
C THR A 9 7.64 -5.43 -15.09
N PRO A 10 7.63 -6.29 -16.12
CA PRO A 10 8.66 -6.29 -17.18
C PRO A 10 8.81 -4.96 -17.93
N HIS A 11 7.79 -4.11 -17.90
CA HIS A 11 7.80 -2.81 -18.57
C HIS A 11 8.26 -1.65 -17.68
N ILE A 12 8.28 -1.82 -16.36
CA ILE A 12 8.58 -0.73 -15.42
C ILE A 12 10.01 -0.22 -15.59
N ILE A 13 10.96 -1.11 -15.90
CA ILE A 13 12.37 -0.77 -16.08
C ILE A 13 12.59 0.24 -17.21
N LYS A 14 11.81 0.14 -18.29
CA LYS A 14 11.92 1.07 -19.42
C LYS A 14 11.44 2.49 -19.05
N SER A 15 10.61 2.60 -18.03
CA SER A 15 10.04 3.89 -17.58
C SER A 15 10.79 4.46 -16.36
N ALA A 16 11.48 3.64 -15.58
CA ALA A 16 12.16 4.02 -14.35
C ALA A 16 13.16 5.19 -14.50
N PRO A 17 14.04 5.23 -15.53
CA PRO A 17 15.00 6.32 -15.66
C PRO A 17 14.35 7.71 -15.73
N LYS A 18 13.16 7.82 -16.34
CA LYS A 18 12.44 9.09 -16.44
C LYS A 18 11.93 9.60 -15.09
N TRP A 19 11.61 8.70 -14.17
CA TRP A 19 11.07 9.06 -12.86
C TRP A 19 12.17 9.51 -11.88
N PHE A 20 13.40 9.00 -12.03
CA PHE A 20 14.52 9.38 -11.15
C PHE A 20 14.92 10.84 -11.29
N PHE A 21 14.68 11.44 -12.46
CA PHE A 21 15.06 12.82 -12.76
C PHE A 21 13.91 13.81 -12.61
N ASP A 22 12.70 13.34 -12.26
CA ASP A 22 11.53 14.18 -12.04
C ASP A 22 11.23 14.30 -10.54
N PRO A 23 11.59 15.43 -9.88
CA PRO A 23 11.33 15.64 -8.46
C PRO A 23 9.84 15.64 -8.11
N GLU A 24 8.97 15.93 -9.07
CA GLU A 24 7.51 15.90 -8.93
C GLU A 24 6.90 14.59 -9.46
N GLY A 25 7.73 13.67 -9.93
CA GLY A 25 7.33 12.37 -10.43
C GLY A 25 6.71 11.47 -9.36
N PRO A 26 6.06 10.38 -9.77
CA PRO A 26 5.43 9.44 -8.85
C PRO A 26 6.46 8.71 -7.96
N LEU A 27 7.72 8.63 -8.41
CA LEU A 27 8.83 7.99 -7.72
C LEU A 27 10.02 8.94 -7.64
N TYR A 28 10.57 9.10 -6.45
CA TYR A 28 11.79 9.88 -6.22
C TYR A 28 12.76 9.12 -5.31
N ILE A 29 14.04 9.14 -5.65
CA ILE A 29 15.11 8.63 -4.79
C ILE A 29 15.98 9.80 -4.34
N HIS A 30 16.07 9.99 -3.02
CA HIS A 30 16.94 11.02 -2.48
C HIS A 30 18.41 10.71 -2.82
N PRO A 31 19.20 11.67 -3.40
CA PRO A 31 20.55 11.39 -3.87
C PRO A 31 21.47 10.75 -2.82
N ALA A 32 21.43 11.22 -1.58
CA ALA A 32 22.24 10.64 -0.51
C ALA A 32 21.77 9.23 -0.06
N TYR A 33 20.63 8.74 -0.55
CA TYR A 33 20.12 7.39 -0.26
C TYR A 33 20.40 6.40 -1.38
N LEU A 34 20.91 6.87 -2.52
CA LEU A 34 21.09 6.08 -3.73
C LEU A 34 21.97 4.85 -3.52
N LEU A 35 23.10 5.00 -2.82
CA LEU A 35 24.00 3.88 -2.52
C LEU A 35 23.35 2.84 -1.59
N SER A 36 22.55 3.29 -0.63
CA SER A 36 21.88 2.41 0.33
C SER A 36 20.77 1.59 -0.32
N ILE A 37 20.02 2.18 -1.25
CA ILE A 37 18.90 1.51 -1.94
C ILE A 37 19.38 0.63 -3.12
N PHE A 38 20.61 0.80 -3.59
CA PHE A 38 21.12 0.13 -4.79
C PHE A 38 20.96 -1.40 -4.76
N PRO A 39 21.31 -2.12 -3.67
CA PRO A 39 21.10 -3.57 -3.61
C PRO A 39 19.62 -3.99 -3.74
N TRP A 40 18.71 -3.17 -3.21
CA TRP A 40 17.26 -3.37 -3.36
C TRP A 40 16.83 -3.15 -4.81
N MET A 41 17.35 -2.12 -5.47
CA MET A 41 17.05 -1.83 -6.88
C MET A 41 17.49 -2.95 -7.81
N VAL A 42 18.66 -3.55 -7.56
CA VAL A 42 19.14 -4.71 -8.34
C VAL A 42 18.20 -5.90 -8.19
N ARG A 43 17.70 -6.16 -6.97
CA ARG A 43 16.69 -7.21 -6.74
C ARG A 43 15.34 -6.87 -7.39
N PHE A 44 14.91 -5.62 -7.34
CA PHE A 44 13.70 -5.15 -8.00
C PHE A 44 13.79 -5.31 -9.53
N TRP A 45 14.94 -4.97 -10.10
CA TRP A 45 15.23 -5.23 -11.50
C TRP A 45 15.14 -6.72 -11.84
N ARG A 46 15.75 -7.61 -11.03
CA ARG A 46 15.62 -9.05 -11.23
C ARG A 46 14.19 -9.55 -11.05
N ALA A 47 13.44 -9.00 -10.11
CA ALA A 47 12.04 -9.34 -9.88
C ALA A 47 11.12 -8.99 -11.07
N SER A 48 11.51 -8.01 -11.89
CA SER A 48 10.77 -7.63 -13.10
C SER A 48 10.99 -8.55 -14.31
N TRP A 49 11.87 -9.55 -14.21
CA TRP A 49 12.03 -10.52 -15.27
C TRP A 49 10.84 -11.47 -15.31
N ASN A 50 10.46 -11.90 -16.53
CA ASN A 50 9.20 -12.61 -16.73
C ASN A 50 9.04 -13.87 -15.86
N ASP A 51 10.12 -14.62 -15.62
CA ASP A 51 10.11 -15.83 -14.78
C ASP A 51 9.80 -15.55 -13.31
N VAL A 52 10.31 -14.44 -12.75
CA VAL A 52 10.01 -14.01 -11.38
C VAL A 52 8.64 -13.33 -11.33
N PHE A 53 8.37 -12.44 -12.28
CA PHE A 53 7.09 -11.74 -12.36
C PHE A 53 5.89 -12.71 -12.36
N VAL A 54 5.93 -13.75 -13.20
CA VAL A 54 4.83 -14.72 -13.28
C VAL A 54 4.64 -15.46 -11.95
N ARG A 55 5.73 -15.90 -11.31
CA ARG A 55 5.66 -16.56 -10.00
C ARG A 55 5.13 -15.63 -8.91
N SER A 56 5.58 -14.37 -8.91
CA SER A 56 5.12 -13.38 -7.94
C SER A 56 3.65 -13.03 -8.15
N LEU A 57 3.20 -12.93 -9.40
CA LEU A 57 1.79 -12.73 -9.73
C LEU A 57 0.91 -13.88 -9.21
N GLU A 58 1.32 -15.11 -9.43
CA GLU A 58 0.59 -16.30 -8.96
C GLU A 58 0.52 -16.35 -7.43
N ALA A 59 1.66 -16.15 -6.76
CA ALA A 59 1.73 -16.12 -5.30
C ALA A 59 0.89 -14.99 -4.70
N GLN A 60 0.92 -13.80 -5.31
CA GLN A 60 0.13 -12.66 -4.86
C GLN A 60 -1.37 -12.88 -5.07
N ALA A 61 -1.77 -13.44 -6.19
CA ALA A 61 -3.18 -13.77 -6.44
C ALA A 61 -3.72 -14.78 -5.41
N TYR A 62 -2.95 -15.82 -5.11
CA TYR A 62 -3.30 -16.80 -4.07
C TYR A 62 -3.39 -16.16 -2.67
N LEU A 63 -2.39 -15.35 -2.30
CA LEU A 63 -2.37 -14.64 -1.02
C LEU A 63 -3.56 -13.67 -0.89
N MET A 64 -3.91 -12.96 -1.96
CA MET A 64 -5.05 -12.03 -1.96
C MET A 64 -6.39 -12.76 -1.81
N ALA A 65 -6.54 -13.95 -2.41
CA ALA A 65 -7.72 -14.78 -2.20
C ALA A 65 -7.84 -15.22 -0.73
N LEU A 66 -6.78 -15.76 -0.13
CA LEU A 66 -6.75 -16.11 1.29
C LEU A 66 -7.02 -14.90 2.20
N SER A 67 -6.45 -13.74 1.86
CA SER A 67 -6.63 -12.50 2.62
C SER A 67 -8.07 -12.01 2.58
N ARG A 68 -8.76 -12.17 1.44
CA ARG A 68 -10.19 -11.85 1.33
C ARG A 68 -11.02 -12.72 2.27
N GLU A 69 -10.82 -14.02 2.23
CA GLU A 69 -11.53 -14.95 3.14
C GLU A 69 -11.24 -14.66 4.61
N ALA A 70 -9.97 -14.40 4.94
CA ALA A 70 -9.57 -14.05 6.31
C ALA A 70 -10.21 -12.74 6.78
N LEU A 71 -10.26 -11.72 5.92
CA LEU A 71 -10.93 -10.45 6.23
C LEU A 71 -12.43 -10.66 6.50
N GLU A 72 -13.12 -11.41 5.64
CA GLU A 72 -14.56 -11.65 5.81
C GLU A 72 -14.85 -12.39 7.13
N ARG A 73 -14.05 -13.39 7.49
CA ARG A 73 -14.15 -14.06 8.80
C ARG A 73 -13.89 -13.09 9.94
N GLN A 74 -12.80 -12.31 9.86
CA GLN A 74 -12.44 -11.35 10.90
C GLN A 74 -13.51 -10.28 11.10
N VAL A 75 -14.03 -9.72 10.02
CA VAL A 75 -15.11 -8.71 10.06
C VAL A 75 -16.35 -9.24 10.74
N LYS A 76 -16.74 -10.48 10.42
CA LYS A 76 -17.87 -11.15 11.06
C LYS A 76 -17.62 -11.41 12.55
N ASP A 77 -16.45 -11.96 12.89
CA ASP A 77 -16.10 -12.31 14.28
C ASP A 77 -15.97 -11.08 15.20
N LEU A 78 -15.58 -9.96 14.62
CA LEU A 78 -15.40 -8.70 15.35
C LEU A 78 -16.60 -7.76 15.24
N ASN A 79 -17.65 -8.11 14.47
CA ASN A 79 -18.78 -7.22 14.13
C ASN A 79 -18.31 -5.88 13.52
N ALA A 80 -17.29 -5.91 12.63
CA ALA A 80 -16.56 -4.75 12.15
C ALA A 80 -17.01 -4.24 10.77
N GLU A 81 -18.17 -4.66 10.24
CA GLU A 81 -18.67 -4.28 8.91
C GLU A 81 -18.83 -2.75 8.78
N PHE A 82 -19.19 -2.05 9.84
CA PHE A 82 -19.34 -0.58 9.87
C PHE A 82 -18.03 0.18 9.59
N LEU A 83 -16.88 -0.50 9.66
CA LEU A 83 -15.55 0.06 9.35
C LEU A 83 -15.15 -0.14 7.88
N LEU A 84 -15.99 -0.75 7.05
CA LEU A 84 -15.68 -1.04 5.66
C LEU A 84 -16.53 -0.23 4.68
N TYR A 85 -15.91 0.17 3.58
CA TYR A 85 -16.60 0.70 2.39
C TYR A 85 -16.47 -0.30 1.24
N ARG A 86 -17.60 -0.92 0.87
CA ARG A 86 -17.72 -1.87 -0.24
C ARG A 86 -18.25 -1.15 -1.49
N LYS A 87 -17.48 -0.19 -1.99
CA LYS A 87 -17.90 0.69 -3.09
C LYS A 87 -17.10 0.49 -4.38
N GLY A 88 -16.27 -0.53 -4.43
CA GLY A 88 -15.43 -0.81 -5.59
C GLY A 88 -14.26 0.17 -5.76
N GLN A 89 -13.53 -0.02 -6.87
CA GLN A 89 -12.44 0.84 -7.31
C GLN A 89 -12.60 1.14 -8.78
N LEU A 90 -12.43 2.41 -9.16
CA LEU A 90 -12.37 2.87 -10.53
C LEU A 90 -10.93 3.29 -10.89
N ARG A 91 -10.30 2.54 -11.78
CA ARG A 91 -8.95 2.82 -12.28
C ARG A 91 -9.05 3.57 -13.60
N LEU A 92 -8.57 4.80 -13.63
CA LEU A 92 -8.78 5.78 -14.68
C LEU A 92 -7.55 5.93 -15.58
N TYR A 93 -7.79 6.11 -16.88
CA TYR A 93 -6.77 6.35 -17.91
C TYR A 93 -7.23 7.48 -18.84
N GLN A 94 -6.31 8.37 -19.19
CA GLN A 94 -6.55 9.44 -20.17
C GLN A 94 -6.32 8.96 -21.60
N GLN A 95 -5.25 8.17 -21.77
CA GLN A 95 -4.78 7.75 -23.08
C GLN A 95 -5.13 6.28 -23.34
N LYS A 96 -5.69 6.03 -24.56
CA LYS A 96 -5.97 4.64 -25.00
C LYS A 96 -4.74 3.74 -24.90
N ARG A 97 -3.58 4.23 -25.29
CA ARG A 97 -2.32 3.48 -25.23
C ARG A 97 -1.99 2.96 -23.81
N ASN A 98 -2.27 3.76 -22.79
CA ASN A 98 -2.00 3.36 -21.40
C ASN A 98 -3.07 2.40 -20.87
N PHE A 99 -4.32 2.58 -21.31
CA PHE A 99 -5.38 1.63 -21.08
C PHE A 99 -5.08 0.28 -21.73
N ASP A 100 -4.67 0.25 -22.99
CA ASP A 100 -4.30 -0.98 -23.70
C ASP A 100 -3.13 -1.71 -23.01
N LYS A 101 -2.15 -0.98 -22.47
CA LYS A 101 -1.05 -1.56 -21.68
C LYS A 101 -1.48 -2.15 -20.35
N SER A 102 -2.63 -1.76 -19.84
CA SER A 102 -3.18 -2.33 -18.60
C SER A 102 -3.83 -3.70 -18.78
N SER A 103 -3.84 -4.26 -20.00
CA SER A 103 -4.34 -5.61 -20.29
C SER A 103 -3.72 -6.67 -19.36
N ILE A 104 -2.43 -6.55 -19.00
CA ILE A 104 -1.76 -7.43 -18.04
C ILE A 104 -2.56 -7.56 -16.74
N LEU A 105 -3.10 -6.44 -16.22
CA LEU A 105 -3.93 -6.44 -15.02
C LEU A 105 -5.27 -7.15 -15.27
N TRP A 106 -5.94 -6.81 -16.37
CA TRP A 106 -7.27 -7.33 -16.64
C TRP A 106 -7.24 -8.81 -17.05
N ASP A 107 -6.20 -9.24 -17.77
CA ASP A 107 -5.94 -10.65 -18.08
C ASP A 107 -5.65 -11.45 -16.79
N ALA A 108 -4.90 -10.87 -15.87
CA ALA A 108 -4.68 -11.48 -14.56
C ALA A 108 -5.98 -11.56 -13.74
N CYS A 109 -6.81 -10.50 -13.73
CA CYS A 109 -8.11 -10.54 -13.07
C CYS A 109 -9.00 -11.64 -13.66
N SER A 110 -9.05 -11.78 -14.99
CA SER A 110 -9.79 -12.86 -15.66
C SER A 110 -9.28 -14.25 -15.25
N ARG A 111 -7.95 -14.43 -15.24
CA ARG A 111 -7.31 -15.72 -14.88
C ARG A 111 -7.66 -16.17 -13.46
N TYR A 112 -7.78 -15.22 -12.53
CA TYR A 112 -8.02 -15.49 -11.11
C TYR A 112 -9.46 -15.22 -10.67
N ASN A 113 -10.41 -15.14 -11.62
CA ASN A 113 -11.84 -14.96 -11.38
C ASN A 113 -12.17 -13.69 -10.56
N ILE A 114 -11.40 -12.61 -10.74
CA ILE A 114 -11.68 -11.31 -10.16
C ILE A 114 -12.59 -10.55 -11.10
N GLN A 115 -13.75 -10.12 -10.63
CA GLN A 115 -14.72 -9.40 -11.44
C GLN A 115 -14.24 -7.97 -11.76
N TYR A 116 -14.41 -7.57 -13.01
CA TYR A 116 -14.14 -6.21 -13.46
C TYR A 116 -15.01 -5.84 -14.67
N ILE A 117 -15.18 -4.55 -14.89
CA ILE A 117 -15.91 -3.96 -16.01
C ILE A 117 -15.00 -2.92 -16.66
N LEU A 118 -14.83 -2.97 -17.99
CA LEU A 118 -14.04 -1.98 -18.74
C LEU A 118 -14.96 -0.95 -19.38
N PHE A 119 -14.57 0.32 -19.27
CA PHE A 119 -15.26 1.46 -19.86
C PHE A 119 -14.38 2.14 -20.90
N ASN A 120 -15.00 2.61 -21.97
CA ASN A 120 -14.32 3.29 -23.10
C ASN A 120 -14.94 4.64 -23.44
N SER A 121 -15.82 5.18 -22.60
CA SER A 121 -16.42 6.50 -22.75
C SER A 121 -16.51 7.24 -21.42
N ALA A 122 -16.52 8.58 -21.48
CA ALA A 122 -16.65 9.43 -20.30
C ALA A 122 -18.04 9.31 -19.67
N GLU A 123 -19.07 9.05 -20.46
CA GLU A 123 -20.46 8.90 -20.02
C GLU A 123 -20.59 7.68 -19.09
N GLN A 124 -20.05 6.53 -19.49
CA GLN A 124 -20.06 5.30 -18.68
C GLN A 124 -19.29 5.49 -17.37
N ILE A 125 -18.16 6.21 -17.41
CA ILE A 125 -17.39 6.54 -16.21
C ILE A 125 -18.19 7.45 -15.29
N ASN A 126 -18.92 8.43 -15.85
CA ASN A 126 -19.73 9.37 -15.09
C ASN A 126 -20.94 8.72 -14.40
N GLU A 127 -21.45 7.60 -14.91
CA GLU A 127 -22.48 6.79 -14.22
C GLU A 127 -21.96 6.21 -12.90
N ILE A 128 -20.69 5.80 -12.86
CA ILE A 128 -20.06 5.25 -11.64
C ILE A 128 -19.59 6.37 -10.73
N GLN A 129 -18.92 7.38 -11.29
CA GLN A 129 -18.37 8.50 -10.54
C GLN A 129 -18.62 9.82 -11.28
N PRO A 130 -19.68 10.55 -10.93
CA PRO A 130 -19.95 11.88 -11.45
C PRO A 130 -18.87 12.90 -11.07
N GLY A 131 -18.73 13.96 -11.88
CA GLY A 131 -17.91 15.12 -11.55
C GLY A 131 -16.42 14.98 -11.87
N LEU A 132 -16.00 13.91 -12.53
CA LEU A 132 -14.63 13.78 -13.03
C LEU A 132 -14.44 14.60 -14.32
N ASN A 133 -13.20 15.01 -14.57
CA ASN A 133 -12.84 15.67 -15.81
C ASN A 133 -13.13 14.73 -17.02
N PRO A 134 -13.90 15.16 -18.05
CA PRO A 134 -14.33 14.30 -19.16
C PRO A 134 -13.19 13.83 -20.08
N LYS A 135 -11.96 14.27 -19.86
CA LYS A 135 -10.78 13.73 -20.56
C LYS A 135 -10.49 12.26 -20.19
N TYR A 136 -11.02 11.76 -19.06
CA TYR A 136 -10.96 10.34 -18.71
C TYR A 136 -12.05 9.59 -19.49
N ARG A 137 -11.61 8.86 -20.51
CA ARG A 137 -12.50 8.07 -21.38
C ARG A 137 -12.34 6.57 -21.20
N TYR A 138 -11.27 6.15 -20.53
CA TYR A 138 -10.96 4.75 -20.36
C TYR A 138 -10.85 4.44 -18.87
N ALA A 139 -11.49 3.38 -18.44
CA ALA A 139 -11.41 2.93 -17.04
C ALA A 139 -11.63 1.42 -16.92
N GLY A 140 -11.19 0.88 -15.80
CA GLY A 140 -11.59 -0.43 -15.32
C GLY A 140 -12.18 -0.30 -13.92
N PHE A 141 -13.35 -0.87 -13.70
CA PHE A 141 -14.03 -0.91 -12.42
C PHE A 141 -13.97 -2.30 -11.82
N THR A 142 -13.52 -2.42 -10.58
CA THR A 142 -13.51 -3.66 -9.80
C THR A 142 -14.52 -3.52 -8.65
N PRO A 143 -15.73 -4.12 -8.78
CA PRO A 143 -16.82 -3.92 -7.82
C PRO A 143 -16.52 -4.46 -6.42
N ASP A 144 -15.77 -5.56 -6.35
CA ASP A 144 -15.41 -6.24 -5.10
C ASP A 144 -14.26 -5.57 -4.31
N TRP A 145 -13.81 -4.39 -4.72
CA TRP A 145 -12.80 -3.65 -3.97
C TRP A 145 -13.36 -3.13 -2.66
N ILE A 146 -12.63 -3.36 -1.57
CA ILE A 146 -13.01 -2.96 -0.21
C ILE A 146 -12.00 -1.95 0.32
N ASN A 147 -12.49 -0.88 0.92
CA ASN A 147 -11.68 0.08 1.67
C ASN A 147 -12.09 0.06 3.13
N VAL A 148 -11.15 0.32 4.03
CA VAL A 148 -11.48 0.65 5.42
C VAL A 148 -11.89 2.12 5.52
N SER A 149 -12.84 2.43 6.40
CA SER A 149 -13.32 3.80 6.63
C SER A 149 -12.20 4.72 7.12
N ASP A 150 -11.34 4.22 8.01
CA ASP A 150 -10.10 4.84 8.46
C ASP A 150 -9.14 3.75 8.95
N PRO A 151 -7.93 3.63 8.37
CA PRO A 151 -6.94 2.64 8.81
C PRO A 151 -6.54 2.79 10.28
N LYS A 152 -6.55 4.01 10.83
CA LYS A 152 -6.23 4.23 12.25
C LYS A 152 -7.34 3.69 13.14
N ILE A 153 -8.60 3.97 12.80
CA ILE A 153 -9.77 3.47 13.57
C ILE A 153 -9.83 1.94 13.48
N TRP A 154 -9.57 1.37 12.30
CA TRP A 154 -9.49 -0.09 12.13
C TRP A 154 -8.50 -0.75 13.09
N VAL A 155 -7.26 -0.25 13.13
CA VAL A 155 -6.23 -0.79 14.01
C VAL A 155 -6.57 -0.57 15.48
N GLN A 156 -7.13 0.61 15.84
CA GLN A 156 -7.55 0.90 17.21
C GLN A 156 -8.67 -0.06 17.66
N TYR A 157 -9.66 -0.29 16.81
CA TYR A 157 -10.76 -1.21 17.10
C TYR A 157 -10.28 -2.64 17.37
N ILE A 158 -9.38 -3.15 16.52
CA ILE A 158 -8.78 -4.47 16.72
C ILE A 158 -7.96 -4.53 18.03
N LYS A 159 -7.19 -3.47 18.32
CA LYS A 159 -6.43 -3.36 19.56
C LYS A 159 -7.33 -3.42 20.79
N ASP A 160 -8.44 -2.66 20.77
CA ASP A 160 -9.36 -2.60 21.92
C ASP A 160 -9.99 -3.98 22.18
N ILE A 161 -10.44 -4.67 21.12
CA ILE A 161 -10.95 -6.05 21.25
C ILE A 161 -9.87 -7.02 21.74
N PHE A 162 -8.61 -6.86 21.30
CA PHE A 162 -7.50 -7.68 21.78
C PHE A 162 -7.29 -7.51 23.28
N ILE A 163 -7.37 -6.29 23.78
CA ILE A 163 -7.26 -5.99 25.22
C ILE A 163 -8.47 -6.56 25.98
N ASP A 164 -9.68 -6.38 25.49
CA ASP A 164 -10.92 -6.89 26.08
C ASP A 164 -10.93 -8.42 26.18
N ARG A 165 -10.27 -9.09 25.23
CA ARG A 165 -10.05 -10.55 25.26
C ARG A 165 -8.89 -11.01 26.15
N GLY A 166 -8.32 -10.12 26.96
CA GLY A 166 -7.23 -10.40 27.92
C GLY A 166 -5.82 -10.25 27.35
N GLY A 167 -5.68 -9.72 26.12
CA GLY A 167 -4.37 -9.39 25.56
C GLY A 167 -3.69 -8.24 26.30
N LYS A 168 -2.36 -8.26 26.39
CA LYS A 168 -1.58 -7.19 27.03
C LYS A 168 -0.98 -6.28 25.96
N TRP A 169 -1.24 -5.00 26.06
CA TRP A 169 -0.66 -3.97 25.19
C TRP A 169 0.48 -3.24 25.91
N LEU A 170 1.65 -3.21 25.30
CA LEU A 170 2.81 -2.46 25.77
C LEU A 170 3.12 -1.35 24.75
N GLU A 171 2.92 -0.09 25.15
CA GLU A 171 3.23 1.07 24.30
C GLU A 171 4.72 1.42 24.37
N LYS A 172 5.55 0.50 23.87
CA LYS A 172 7.01 0.58 23.91
C LYS A 172 7.62 0.07 22.61
N SER A 173 8.85 0.48 22.33
CA SER A 173 9.59 0.02 21.16
C SER A 173 10.39 -1.23 21.49
N ALA A 174 10.24 -2.27 20.67
CA ALA A 174 11.14 -3.41 20.69
C ALA A 174 12.47 -3.05 20.00
N GLU A 175 13.58 -3.36 20.65
CA GLU A 175 14.92 -2.98 20.18
C GLU A 175 15.74 -4.17 19.67
N MET A 176 15.55 -5.32 20.28
CA MET A 176 16.29 -6.55 20.00
C MET A 176 15.43 -7.78 20.30
N ILE A 177 15.64 -8.83 19.54
CA ILE A 177 15.01 -10.14 19.75
C ILE A 177 16.13 -11.17 19.86
N ALA A 178 16.10 -11.98 20.92
CA ALA A 178 17.08 -13.01 21.20
C ALA A 178 16.35 -14.33 21.50
N PRO A 179 16.16 -15.20 20.50
CA PRO A 179 15.59 -16.52 20.72
C PRO A 179 16.63 -17.43 21.40
N ASN A 180 16.13 -18.29 22.28
CA ASN A 180 16.88 -19.43 22.84
C ASN A 180 16.11 -20.75 22.58
N GLU A 181 16.51 -21.83 23.22
CA GLU A 181 15.89 -23.15 22.99
C GLU A 181 14.42 -23.21 23.43
N ASN A 182 14.05 -22.51 24.50
CA ASN A 182 12.74 -22.64 25.14
C ASN A 182 11.83 -21.45 24.94
N ASP A 183 12.40 -20.25 24.76
CA ASP A 183 11.66 -19.00 24.68
C ASP A 183 12.35 -17.94 23.79
N VAL A 184 11.76 -16.78 23.72
CA VAL A 184 12.28 -15.61 23.01
C VAL A 184 12.34 -14.44 23.98
N LEU A 185 13.52 -13.89 24.19
CA LEU A 185 13.72 -12.66 24.95
C LEU A 185 13.61 -11.47 24.02
N ILE A 186 12.75 -10.53 24.37
CA ILE A 186 12.50 -9.31 23.61
C ILE A 186 12.91 -8.12 24.47
N LYS A 187 13.93 -7.37 24.03
CA LYS A 187 14.34 -6.13 24.70
C LYS A 187 13.37 -5.01 24.34
N VAL A 188 12.76 -4.41 25.33
CA VAL A 188 11.75 -3.35 25.19
C VAL A 188 12.19 -2.18 26.09
N GLN A 189 12.95 -1.25 25.51
CA GLN A 189 13.63 -0.18 26.28
C GLN A 189 14.52 -0.78 27.39
N GLU A 190 14.31 -0.42 28.65
CA GLU A 190 15.10 -0.91 29.79
C GLU A 190 14.59 -2.23 30.38
N SER A 191 13.56 -2.84 29.79
CA SER A 191 12.94 -4.07 30.29
C SER A 191 13.08 -5.22 29.30
N MET A 192 12.94 -6.44 29.81
CA MET A 192 12.90 -7.67 28.99
C MET A 192 11.53 -8.30 29.09
N VAL A 193 10.99 -8.69 27.95
CA VAL A 193 9.77 -9.51 27.86
C VAL A 193 10.16 -10.90 27.43
N ASN A 194 9.70 -11.92 28.15
CA ASN A 194 9.88 -13.31 27.78
C ASN A 194 8.59 -13.85 27.15
N ALA A 195 8.70 -14.54 26.02
CA ALA A 195 7.58 -15.12 25.30
C ALA A 195 7.95 -16.49 24.70
N THR A 196 6.99 -17.41 24.62
CA THR A 196 7.22 -18.71 23.98
C THR A 196 7.45 -18.60 22.48
N PHE A 197 6.76 -17.64 21.82
CA PHE A 197 6.90 -17.31 20.40
C PHE A 197 6.88 -15.80 20.22
N CYS A 198 7.50 -15.34 19.13
CA CYS A 198 7.49 -13.94 18.72
C CYS A 198 7.09 -13.83 17.26
N ILE A 199 6.18 -12.90 16.93
CA ILE A 199 5.84 -12.53 15.58
C ILE A 199 6.34 -11.11 15.35
N ILE A 200 7.22 -10.92 14.35
CA ILE A 200 7.75 -9.61 13.96
C ILE A 200 6.83 -9.04 12.89
N ALA A 201 5.91 -8.17 13.28
CA ALA A 201 4.99 -7.45 12.39
C ALA A 201 5.22 -5.93 12.47
N ALA A 202 6.49 -5.49 12.52
CA ALA A 202 6.89 -4.11 12.77
C ALA A 202 6.98 -3.25 11.47
N GLY A 203 6.39 -3.68 10.36
CA GLY A 203 6.37 -2.95 9.09
C GLY A 203 7.78 -2.59 8.61
N ALA A 204 8.03 -1.32 8.30
CA ALA A 204 9.32 -0.86 7.81
C ALA A 204 10.49 -1.05 8.81
N TRP A 205 10.21 -1.22 10.09
CA TRP A 205 11.21 -1.48 11.15
C TRP A 205 11.54 -2.96 11.35
N SER A 206 10.80 -3.88 10.72
CA SER A 206 11.04 -5.33 10.82
C SER A 206 12.46 -5.73 10.41
N LYS A 207 13.02 -5.07 9.38
CA LYS A 207 14.41 -5.31 8.93
C LYS A 207 15.44 -5.15 10.06
N LYS A 208 15.27 -4.11 10.91
CA LYS A 208 16.20 -3.87 12.03
C LYS A 208 16.12 -4.99 13.06
N LEU A 209 14.92 -5.43 13.40
CA LEU A 209 14.70 -6.53 14.34
C LEU A 209 15.20 -7.86 13.80
N ALA A 210 14.93 -8.17 12.53
CA ALA A 210 15.47 -9.36 11.87
C ALA A 210 17.00 -9.36 11.85
N SER A 211 17.61 -8.22 11.53
CA SER A 211 19.08 -8.09 11.51
C SER A 211 19.71 -8.27 12.89
N SER A 212 19.01 -7.95 13.99
CA SER A 212 19.52 -8.19 15.35
C SER A 212 19.67 -9.68 15.67
N MET A 213 18.97 -10.54 14.94
CA MET A 213 19.09 -12.00 15.03
C MET A 213 20.03 -12.59 13.95
N GLY A 214 20.53 -11.78 13.01
CA GLY A 214 21.36 -12.26 11.89
C GLY A 214 20.60 -12.56 10.60
N ASP A 215 19.27 -12.47 10.58
CA ASP A 215 18.46 -12.66 9.38
C ASP A 215 18.53 -11.45 8.44
N LYS A 216 18.62 -11.71 7.14
CA LYS A 216 18.74 -10.69 6.10
C LYS A 216 17.47 -10.64 5.25
N ILE A 217 16.56 -9.74 5.57
CA ILE A 217 15.35 -9.50 4.78
C ILE A 217 15.60 -8.35 3.79
N PRO A 218 15.29 -8.49 2.50
CA PRO A 218 15.49 -7.44 1.49
C PRO A 218 14.40 -6.37 1.56
N LEU A 219 14.06 -5.96 2.77
CA LEU A 219 13.07 -4.93 3.07
C LEU A 219 13.71 -3.55 2.99
N ASP A 220 13.06 -2.62 2.32
CA ASP A 220 13.33 -1.19 2.40
C ASP A 220 12.05 -0.41 2.68
N THR A 221 12.13 0.92 2.77
CA THR A 221 10.96 1.74 3.03
C THR A 221 10.67 2.69 1.89
N GLU A 222 9.42 2.66 1.45
CA GLU A 222 8.82 3.67 0.59
C GLU A 222 8.05 4.67 1.43
N ARG A 223 8.47 5.94 1.41
CA ARG A 223 7.69 7.01 2.02
C ARG A 223 6.52 7.35 1.12
N GLY A 224 5.32 7.18 1.62
CA GLY A 224 4.08 7.56 0.95
C GLY A 224 3.52 8.83 1.56
N TYR A 225 3.09 9.75 0.71
CA TYR A 225 2.52 11.03 1.13
C TYR A 225 1.04 11.06 0.84
N ASN A 226 0.28 11.71 1.72
CA ASN A 226 -1.11 12.02 1.46
C ASN A 226 -1.51 13.37 2.04
N ILE A 227 -2.63 13.89 1.52
CA ILE A 227 -3.31 15.05 2.04
C ILE A 227 -4.80 14.72 2.19
N THR A 228 -5.37 15.08 3.32
CA THR A 228 -6.79 14.88 3.62
C THR A 228 -7.49 16.22 3.66
N LEU A 229 -8.63 16.32 2.95
CA LEU A 229 -9.43 17.52 2.77
C LEU A 229 -10.80 17.32 3.38
N GLN A 230 -11.25 18.30 4.16
CA GLN A 230 -12.61 18.35 4.72
C GLN A 230 -13.52 19.18 3.81
N ASN A 231 -14.81 18.86 3.80
CA ASN A 231 -15.86 19.68 3.21
C ASN A 231 -15.59 20.10 1.74
N THR A 232 -15.10 19.20 0.92
CA THR A 232 -14.79 19.49 -0.49
C THR A 232 -16.03 19.75 -1.35
N GLY A 233 -17.20 19.30 -0.91
CA GLY A 233 -18.43 19.29 -1.71
C GLY A 233 -18.42 18.23 -2.83
N PHE A 234 -17.33 17.54 -3.06
CA PHE A 234 -17.25 16.46 -4.05
C PHE A 234 -17.79 15.15 -3.45
N ASP A 235 -18.80 14.58 -4.10
CA ASP A 235 -19.41 13.32 -3.67
C ASP A 235 -18.64 12.13 -4.28
N LEU A 236 -17.66 11.63 -3.53
CA LEU A 236 -16.85 10.49 -3.93
C LEU A 236 -17.64 9.17 -3.75
N LYS A 237 -18.03 8.54 -4.85
CA LYS A 237 -18.85 7.31 -4.85
C LYS A 237 -18.00 6.04 -4.71
N THR A 238 -16.79 6.04 -5.24
CA THR A 238 -15.90 4.88 -5.28
C THR A 238 -14.45 5.30 -5.06
N HIS A 239 -13.57 4.34 -4.75
CA HIS A 239 -12.14 4.59 -4.72
C HIS A 239 -11.61 4.87 -6.14
N LEU A 240 -10.85 5.95 -6.31
CA LEU A 240 -10.29 6.33 -7.61
C LEU A 240 -8.79 6.06 -7.64
N THR A 241 -8.33 5.45 -8.71
CA THR A 241 -6.90 5.28 -9.02
C THR A 241 -6.58 5.97 -10.34
N PHE A 242 -5.71 6.97 -10.29
CA PHE A 242 -5.22 7.68 -11.47
C PHE A 242 -3.91 7.02 -11.92
N ALA A 243 -4.05 5.95 -12.71
CA ALA A 243 -2.97 5.02 -13.02
C ALA A 243 -1.75 5.68 -13.68
N GLU A 244 -1.97 6.63 -14.60
CA GLU A 244 -0.90 7.34 -15.32
C GLU A 244 -0.13 8.34 -14.43
N HIS A 245 -0.72 8.73 -13.30
CA HIS A 245 -0.23 9.79 -12.43
C HIS A 245 0.26 9.29 -11.07
N GLY A 246 0.07 8.00 -10.78
CA GLY A 246 0.57 7.34 -9.58
C GLY A 246 -0.04 7.85 -8.27
N PHE A 247 -1.32 8.26 -8.28
CA PHE A 247 -2.03 8.65 -7.07
C PHE A 247 -3.45 8.06 -7.01
N VAL A 248 -4.00 8.08 -5.82
CA VAL A 248 -5.35 7.58 -5.51
C VAL A 248 -6.15 8.63 -4.76
N VAL A 249 -7.47 8.55 -4.88
CA VAL A 249 -8.41 9.35 -4.10
C VAL A 249 -9.39 8.42 -3.41
N SER A 250 -9.50 8.57 -2.11
CA SER A 250 -10.34 7.70 -1.27
C SER A 250 -11.09 8.51 -0.21
N MET A 251 -12.21 7.98 0.24
CA MET A 251 -12.93 8.52 1.38
C MET A 251 -12.30 8.00 2.68
N ILE A 252 -12.05 8.89 3.62
CA ILE A 252 -11.60 8.59 4.98
C ILE A 252 -12.45 9.40 5.95
N ASN A 253 -13.32 8.75 6.73
CA ASN A 253 -14.19 9.42 7.70
C ASN A 253 -14.90 10.66 7.14
N GLN A 254 -15.60 10.55 6.03
CA GLN A 254 -16.31 11.65 5.35
C GLN A 254 -15.40 12.74 4.74
N ALA A 255 -14.07 12.63 4.90
CA ALA A 255 -13.08 13.47 4.24
C ALA A 255 -12.53 12.80 2.99
N ILE A 256 -12.03 13.59 2.05
CA ILE A 256 -11.36 13.07 0.86
C ILE A 256 -9.86 13.06 1.10
N ARG A 257 -9.24 11.90 0.90
CA ARG A 257 -7.80 11.73 0.95
C ARG A 257 -7.22 11.53 -0.45
N VAL A 258 -6.30 12.40 -0.82
CA VAL A 258 -5.45 12.23 -2.00
C VAL A 258 -4.12 11.65 -1.53
N GLY A 259 -3.76 10.46 -2.01
CA GLY A 259 -2.56 9.74 -1.59
C GLY A 259 -1.79 9.20 -2.78
N GLY A 260 -0.49 9.15 -2.65
CA GLY A 260 0.39 8.65 -3.71
C GLY A 260 1.83 9.04 -3.40
N ALA A 261 2.60 9.30 -4.45
CA ALA A 261 4.02 9.61 -4.41
C ALA A 261 4.84 8.60 -3.59
N VAL A 262 5.92 8.15 -4.16
CA VAL A 262 6.87 7.26 -3.52
C VAL A 262 8.20 7.99 -3.40
N GLU A 263 8.78 7.98 -2.19
CA GLU A 263 10.11 8.51 -1.95
C GLU A 263 10.98 7.49 -1.22
N PHE A 264 12.12 7.16 -1.80
CA PHE A 264 13.16 6.40 -1.11
C PHE A 264 14.16 7.36 -0.46
N ALA A 265 14.09 7.49 0.86
CA ALA A 265 14.95 8.37 1.66
C ALA A 265 15.26 7.81 3.06
N GLY A 266 14.99 6.52 3.29
CA GLY A 266 15.19 5.83 4.56
C GLY A 266 14.22 6.29 5.66
N LEU A 267 14.44 5.85 6.88
CA LEU A 267 13.53 6.05 8.01
C LEU A 267 13.74 7.35 8.80
N THR A 268 14.93 7.98 8.69
CA THR A 268 15.37 9.04 9.61
C THR A 268 15.28 10.46 9.08
N ARG A 269 15.19 10.64 7.75
CA ARG A 269 15.11 11.98 7.16
C ARG A 269 13.77 12.64 7.47
N PRO A 270 13.72 13.99 7.57
CA PRO A 270 12.45 14.69 7.68
C PRO A 270 11.57 14.48 6.44
N PRO A 271 10.23 14.55 6.57
CA PRO A 271 9.33 14.41 5.44
C PRO A 271 9.40 15.62 4.49
N ASN A 272 9.24 15.37 3.19
CA ASN A 272 9.12 16.41 2.17
C ASN A 272 7.65 16.64 1.78
N PHE A 273 6.95 17.47 2.52
CA PHE A 273 5.51 17.72 2.31
C PHE A 273 5.17 18.46 1.01
N ASN A 274 6.15 19.03 0.28
CA ASN A 274 5.90 19.56 -1.07
C ASN A 274 5.34 18.50 -2.01
N ARG A 275 5.66 17.23 -1.76
CA ARG A 275 5.10 16.09 -2.52
C ARG A 275 3.59 15.93 -2.30
N ALA A 276 3.09 16.20 -1.10
CA ALA A 276 1.65 16.21 -0.82
C ALA A 276 0.95 17.40 -1.52
N ASP A 277 1.59 18.56 -1.55
CA ASP A 277 1.05 19.73 -2.28
C ASP A 277 0.98 19.49 -3.79
N THR A 278 2.01 18.85 -4.36
CA THR A 278 2.02 18.47 -5.76
C THR A 278 0.89 17.47 -6.09
N LEU A 279 0.64 16.49 -5.21
CA LEU A 279 -0.48 15.55 -5.37
C LEU A 279 -1.82 16.29 -5.40
N LEU A 280 -2.03 17.24 -4.49
CA LEU A 280 -3.26 18.01 -4.43
C LEU A 280 -3.49 18.83 -5.70
N LYS A 281 -2.46 19.55 -6.18
CA LYS A 281 -2.53 20.31 -7.44
C LYS A 281 -2.85 19.40 -8.64
N LYS A 282 -2.27 18.21 -8.68
CA LYS A 282 -2.60 17.22 -9.72
C LYS A 282 -4.04 16.76 -9.62
N ALA A 283 -4.50 16.43 -8.41
CA ALA A 283 -5.86 15.94 -8.19
C ALA A 283 -6.93 16.96 -8.59
N GLU A 284 -6.72 18.27 -8.34
CA GLU A 284 -7.63 19.35 -8.77
C GLU A 284 -7.84 19.38 -10.27
N ASN A 285 -6.81 19.11 -11.07
CA ASN A 285 -6.94 19.03 -12.54
C ASN A 285 -7.85 17.90 -13.00
N PHE A 286 -8.10 16.92 -12.14
CA PHE A 286 -8.83 15.70 -12.46
C PHE A 286 -10.19 15.63 -11.79
N ILE A 287 -10.32 16.29 -10.66
CA ILE A 287 -11.53 16.44 -9.86
C ILE A 287 -11.76 17.93 -9.63
N PRO A 288 -12.40 18.64 -10.60
CA PRO A 288 -12.65 20.07 -10.49
C PRO A 288 -13.44 20.39 -9.21
N GLY A 289 -13.02 21.42 -8.49
CA GLY A 289 -13.65 21.83 -7.24
C GLY A 289 -13.16 21.11 -5.98
N LEU A 290 -12.21 20.22 -6.10
CA LEU A 290 -11.63 19.51 -4.93
C LEU A 290 -11.00 20.50 -3.92
N LEU A 291 -10.39 21.59 -4.41
CA LEU A 291 -9.77 22.65 -3.58
C LEU A 291 -10.78 23.56 -2.87
N ASN A 292 -12.08 23.46 -3.17
CA ASN A 292 -13.11 24.20 -2.42
C ASN A 292 -13.25 23.70 -0.97
N GLY A 293 -12.67 22.52 -0.66
CA GLY A 293 -12.57 22.01 0.70
C GLY A 293 -11.62 22.84 1.58
N ASN A 294 -11.77 22.71 2.88
CA ASN A 294 -10.93 23.34 3.89
C ASN A 294 -10.27 22.27 4.79
N GLY A 295 -9.39 22.69 5.69
CA GLY A 295 -8.80 21.79 6.67
C GLY A 295 -7.85 20.76 6.07
N TYR A 296 -6.74 21.22 5.51
CA TYR A 296 -5.70 20.34 4.94
C TYR A 296 -4.87 19.67 6.03
N ASN A 297 -4.87 18.36 6.06
CA ASN A 297 -3.97 17.57 6.90
C ASN A 297 -3.01 16.75 6.03
N LYS A 298 -1.72 17.07 6.10
CA LYS A 298 -0.66 16.37 5.39
C LYS A 298 -0.07 15.27 6.28
N TRP A 299 0.17 14.12 5.70
CA TRP A 299 0.74 12.99 6.41
C TRP A 299 1.75 12.24 5.52
N MET A 300 2.76 11.69 6.16
CA MET A 300 3.74 10.80 5.54
C MET A 300 3.84 9.51 6.34
N GLY A 301 3.86 8.38 5.66
CA GLY A 301 4.06 7.08 6.27
C GLY A 301 5.13 6.26 5.58
N PHE A 302 5.66 5.29 6.32
CA PHE A 302 6.69 4.37 5.86
C PHE A 302 6.05 3.05 5.44
N ARG A 303 5.98 2.80 4.13
CA ARG A 303 5.54 1.50 3.61
C ARG A 303 6.70 0.52 3.66
N PRO A 304 6.52 -0.69 4.19
CA PRO A 304 7.48 -1.77 4.01
C PRO A 304 7.46 -2.22 2.55
N SER A 305 8.60 -2.26 1.89
CA SER A 305 8.70 -2.61 0.48
C SER A 305 9.70 -3.72 0.25
N ILE A 306 9.22 -4.78 -0.40
CA ILE A 306 10.01 -5.93 -0.83
C ILE A 306 10.12 -5.90 -2.37
N PRO A 307 11.28 -6.24 -2.96
CA PRO A 307 11.51 -6.07 -4.39
C PRO A 307 10.55 -6.79 -5.32
N ASP A 308 10.04 -7.95 -4.94
CA ASP A 308 9.08 -8.76 -5.71
C ASP A 308 7.62 -8.55 -5.32
N SER A 309 7.36 -7.57 -4.42
CA SER A 309 6.04 -7.21 -3.89
C SER A 309 5.38 -8.26 -3.00
N LEU A 310 6.05 -9.37 -2.68
CA LEU A 310 5.51 -10.40 -1.80
C LEU A 310 5.90 -10.15 -0.33
N PRO A 311 4.99 -10.31 0.64
CA PRO A 311 5.36 -10.26 2.04
C PRO A 311 6.28 -11.44 2.41
N VAL A 312 7.18 -11.21 3.36
CA VAL A 312 7.95 -12.30 3.98
C VAL A 312 7.08 -12.89 5.08
N ILE A 313 6.68 -14.15 4.90
CA ILE A 313 5.92 -14.93 5.89
C ILE A 313 6.68 -16.25 6.08
N ASP A 314 7.59 -16.28 7.02
CA ASP A 314 8.43 -17.44 7.29
C ASP A 314 9.03 -17.39 8.69
N TYR A 315 9.55 -18.50 9.14
CA TYR A 315 10.33 -18.54 10.37
C TYR A 315 11.72 -17.93 10.20
N SER A 316 12.25 -17.40 11.29
CA SER A 316 13.67 -17.02 11.34
C SER A 316 14.57 -18.22 10.98
N SER A 317 15.65 -17.93 10.26
CA SER A 317 16.65 -18.97 9.94
C SER A 317 17.33 -19.56 11.18
N LEU A 318 17.28 -18.84 12.30
CA LEU A 318 17.92 -19.22 13.58
C LEU A 318 16.96 -19.85 14.58
N SER A 319 15.64 -19.62 14.45
CA SER A 319 14.69 -20.14 15.44
C SER A 319 13.28 -20.25 14.87
N LYS A 320 12.67 -21.42 15.02
CA LYS A 320 11.24 -21.62 14.71
C LYS A 320 10.29 -20.98 15.73
N ARG A 321 10.81 -20.28 16.73
CA ARG A 321 10.02 -19.51 17.70
C ARG A 321 9.80 -18.07 17.26
N VAL A 322 10.47 -17.62 16.20
CA VAL A 322 10.30 -16.28 15.63
C VAL A 322 9.76 -16.39 14.21
N LEU A 323 8.64 -15.70 13.95
CA LEU A 323 7.96 -15.62 12.67
C LEU A 323 7.99 -14.16 12.17
N TYR A 324 8.12 -14.00 10.85
CA TYR A 324 7.99 -12.72 10.15
C TYR A 324 6.64 -12.59 9.48
#